data_00d719a9ebee6535edefb49407cd2ac0
#
_entry.id   00d719a9ebee6535edefb49407cd2ac0
#
_cell.length_a   1.000
_cell.length_b   1.000
_cell.length_c   1.000
_cell.angle_alpha   90.00
_cell.angle_beta   90.00
_cell.angle_gamma   90.00
#
_symmetry.space_group_name_H-M   'P 1'
#
loop_
_entity.id
_entity.type
_entity.pdbx_description
1 polymer ?
#
loop_
_entity_poly.entity_id
_entity_poly.type
_entity_poly.pdbx_seq_one_letter_code
_entity_poly.pdbx_strand_id
1 'polypeptide(L)'
;MPQTDFSSDLQAIGSIDAVPVILSMVKHTTGMRFAAVARVTESKWIACAVDDSIDFGLLPGGELVLESTICHEIRQHHQPVIFGHASQHAVFSTHHTPKTYGLESYISIPIIKANGEFFGTLCAIDSVPANLDDPAIEKTLTLFAQLIAMSLDTQGHLHATRTALADANEMGRLREQFIAVLGHDLRTPLSAIRMSADLLESKAEDKRSRTLLSAIRTSSVRMGVLIENILDFARGRLGSGIPVQRKLVDDLQQTLRQTLDEIQVAYPQAQFIDSLEVPTGVYCDPLRISQLLSNLLGNAVTHGSTAEPIVLKAYAEGDEMVISLTNQGAPIPPALMPLLFEPFSRSEAGQRNEGLGLGLYIAGQIANAHNGTLSVTSDSKAGTCFVARFPARFKWV
;
A
#
# COMPACT_ATOMS: atom_id res chain seq x y z
N MET A 1 -22.76 8.12 -30.86
CA MET A 1 -22.22 6.88 -30.29
C MET A 1 -20.70 7.07 -30.17
N PRO A 2 -20.05 6.81 -29.05
CA PRO A 2 -18.60 6.94 -28.98
C PRO A 2 -17.98 5.95 -29.98
N GLN A 3 -17.09 6.43 -30.82
CA GLN A 3 -16.23 5.59 -31.64
C GLN A 3 -15.43 4.71 -30.69
N THR A 4 -15.70 3.42 -30.67
CA THR A 4 -14.92 2.46 -29.89
C THR A 4 -13.52 2.46 -30.49
N ASP A 5 -12.58 2.99 -29.77
CA ASP A 5 -11.16 3.02 -30.16
C ASP A 5 -10.60 1.60 -29.98
N PHE A 6 -10.35 0.91 -31.09
CA PHE A 6 -9.78 -0.45 -31.11
C PHE A 6 -8.25 -0.44 -31.05
N SER A 7 -7.62 0.72 -30.91
CA SER A 7 -6.17 0.84 -30.80
C SER A 7 -5.63 0.08 -29.59
N SER A 8 -6.38 0.05 -28.49
CA SER A 8 -6.03 -0.72 -27.27
C SER A 8 -6.06 -2.25 -27.52
N ASP A 9 -7.06 -2.75 -28.25
CA ASP A 9 -7.18 -4.19 -28.55
C ASP A 9 -6.09 -4.64 -29.53
N LEU A 10 -5.79 -3.82 -30.54
CA LEU A 10 -4.68 -4.03 -31.48
C LEU A 10 -3.33 -4.07 -30.74
N GLN A 11 -3.11 -3.10 -29.85
CA GLN A 11 -1.88 -3.02 -29.06
C GLN A 11 -1.77 -4.20 -28.08
N ALA A 12 -2.88 -4.59 -27.43
CA ALA A 12 -2.90 -5.73 -26.52
C ALA A 12 -2.51 -7.04 -27.23
N ILE A 13 -3.11 -7.35 -28.37
CA ILE A 13 -2.74 -8.56 -29.14
C ILE A 13 -1.32 -8.43 -29.71
N GLY A 14 -0.94 -7.25 -30.22
CA GLY A 14 0.40 -7.02 -30.81
C GLY A 14 1.54 -7.11 -29.77
N SER A 15 1.25 -6.91 -28.50
CA SER A 15 2.22 -7.04 -27.41
C SER A 15 2.33 -8.46 -26.81
N ILE A 16 1.54 -9.42 -27.30
CA ILE A 16 1.67 -10.83 -26.92
C ILE A 16 2.70 -11.49 -27.82
N ASP A 17 3.92 -11.66 -27.34
CA ASP A 17 5.05 -12.27 -28.08
C ASP A 17 4.72 -13.66 -28.67
N ALA A 18 3.81 -14.39 -28.05
CA ALA A 18 3.39 -15.70 -28.50
C ALA A 18 2.46 -15.69 -29.74
N VAL A 19 1.78 -14.57 -30.04
CA VAL A 19 0.77 -14.53 -31.12
C VAL A 19 1.35 -14.85 -32.49
N PRO A 20 2.50 -14.31 -32.94
CA PRO A 20 3.10 -14.68 -34.22
C PRO A 20 3.44 -16.16 -34.32
N VAL A 21 3.94 -16.76 -33.22
CA VAL A 21 4.25 -18.18 -33.15
C VAL A 21 2.97 -19.02 -33.21
N ILE A 22 1.93 -18.61 -32.50
CA ILE A 22 0.61 -19.27 -32.53
C ILE A 22 0.05 -19.25 -33.96
N LEU A 23 0.06 -18.12 -34.65
CA LEU A 23 -0.45 -18.04 -36.03
C LEU A 23 0.34 -18.95 -37.00
N SER A 24 1.66 -19.00 -36.89
CA SER A 24 2.52 -19.92 -37.65
C SER A 24 2.19 -21.39 -37.34
N MET A 25 1.98 -21.73 -36.06
CA MET A 25 1.58 -23.09 -35.65
C MET A 25 0.17 -23.44 -36.12
N VAL A 26 -0.78 -22.50 -36.12
CA VAL A 26 -2.12 -22.69 -36.67
C VAL A 26 -2.04 -23.06 -38.15
N LYS A 27 -1.25 -22.33 -38.95
CA LYS A 27 -1.03 -22.66 -40.37
C LYS A 27 -0.43 -24.04 -40.53
N HIS A 28 0.60 -24.36 -39.73
CA HIS A 28 1.27 -25.67 -39.82
C HIS A 28 0.31 -26.82 -39.44
N THR A 29 -0.47 -26.64 -38.36
CA THR A 29 -1.38 -27.69 -37.86
C THR A 29 -2.57 -27.94 -38.79
N THR A 30 -3.10 -26.89 -39.42
CA THR A 30 -4.26 -26.97 -40.32
C THR A 30 -3.88 -27.25 -41.77
N GLY A 31 -2.62 -27.02 -42.15
CA GLY A 31 -2.17 -27.01 -43.56
C GLY A 31 -2.64 -25.81 -44.36
N MET A 32 -3.33 -24.85 -43.71
CA MET A 32 -3.83 -23.62 -44.34
C MET A 32 -2.76 -22.55 -44.39
N ARG A 33 -2.85 -21.65 -45.35
CA ARG A 33 -1.82 -20.63 -45.62
C ARG A 33 -2.12 -19.23 -45.08
N PHE A 34 -3.31 -19.02 -44.47
CA PHE A 34 -3.68 -17.80 -43.80
C PHE A 34 -4.18 -18.08 -42.38
N ALA A 35 -3.70 -17.31 -41.41
CA ALA A 35 -4.20 -17.34 -40.04
C ALA A 35 -4.30 -15.92 -39.44
N ALA A 36 -5.29 -15.68 -38.59
CA ALA A 36 -5.48 -14.39 -37.97
C ALA A 36 -6.09 -14.50 -36.56
N VAL A 37 -5.81 -13.51 -35.73
CA VAL A 37 -6.57 -13.16 -34.54
C VAL A 37 -7.42 -11.94 -34.85
N ALA A 38 -8.73 -12.06 -34.73
CA ALA A 38 -9.67 -11.00 -34.99
C ALA A 38 -10.40 -10.55 -33.72
N ARG A 39 -10.52 -9.24 -33.51
CA ARG A 39 -11.49 -8.64 -32.57
C ARG A 39 -12.86 -8.60 -33.26
N VAL A 40 -13.86 -9.14 -32.61
CA VAL A 40 -15.21 -9.16 -33.17
C VAL A 40 -16.18 -8.58 -32.14
N THR A 41 -16.81 -7.47 -32.49
CA THR A 41 -17.79 -6.77 -31.67
C THR A 41 -19.21 -6.88 -32.28
N GLU A 42 -20.17 -6.12 -31.76
CA GLU A 42 -21.51 -6.04 -32.32
C GLU A 42 -21.57 -5.31 -33.67
N SER A 43 -20.58 -4.46 -33.93
CA SER A 43 -20.60 -3.59 -35.09
C SER A 43 -19.39 -3.70 -36.00
N LYS A 44 -18.31 -4.39 -35.56
CA LYS A 44 -17.06 -4.43 -36.32
C LYS A 44 -16.33 -5.76 -36.18
N TRP A 45 -15.65 -6.12 -37.23
CA TRP A 45 -14.64 -7.17 -37.33
C TRP A 45 -13.29 -6.54 -37.70
N ILE A 46 -12.25 -6.72 -36.89
CA ILE A 46 -10.95 -6.09 -37.09
C ILE A 46 -9.85 -7.15 -36.91
N ALA A 47 -8.95 -7.26 -37.87
CA ALA A 47 -7.76 -8.12 -37.74
C ALA A 47 -6.77 -7.51 -36.73
N CYS A 48 -6.50 -8.20 -35.63
CA CYS A 48 -5.51 -7.76 -34.65
C CYS A 48 -4.10 -8.28 -34.96
N ALA A 49 -4.00 -9.51 -35.48
CA ALA A 49 -2.76 -10.10 -35.95
C ALA A 49 -3.04 -11.00 -37.14
N VAL A 50 -2.13 -11.04 -38.11
CA VAL A 50 -2.30 -11.77 -39.38
C VAL A 50 -0.98 -12.43 -39.75
N ASP A 51 -1.06 -13.65 -40.25
CA ASP A 51 -0.01 -14.38 -40.95
C ASP A 51 -0.56 -14.86 -42.32
N ASP A 52 -0.30 -14.09 -43.37
CA ASP A 52 -0.86 -14.24 -44.71
C ASP A 52 0.21 -14.75 -45.70
N SER A 53 -0.04 -15.91 -46.29
CA SER A 53 0.80 -16.50 -47.40
C SER A 53 -0.02 -16.75 -48.68
N ILE A 54 -1.23 -16.20 -48.77
CA ILE A 54 -2.11 -16.37 -49.96
C ILE A 54 -2.45 -15.02 -50.60
N ASP A 55 -1.84 -13.93 -50.13
CA ASP A 55 -2.14 -12.55 -50.58
C ASP A 55 -3.63 -12.19 -50.46
N PHE A 56 -4.25 -12.60 -49.33
CA PHE A 56 -5.65 -12.22 -49.01
C PHE A 56 -5.78 -10.72 -48.83
N GLY A 57 -4.66 -10.04 -48.55
CA GLY A 57 -4.56 -8.58 -48.50
C GLY A 57 -5.03 -7.96 -47.21
N LEU A 58 -5.19 -8.72 -46.13
CA LEU A 58 -5.62 -8.25 -44.82
C LEU A 58 -4.38 -7.99 -43.95
N LEU A 59 -4.27 -6.78 -43.42
CA LEU A 59 -3.19 -6.36 -42.50
C LEU A 59 -3.76 -6.14 -41.09
N PRO A 60 -2.93 -6.16 -40.04
CA PRO A 60 -3.36 -5.72 -38.71
C PRO A 60 -4.00 -4.33 -38.76
N GLY A 61 -5.17 -4.17 -38.15
CA GLY A 61 -6.02 -2.98 -38.26
C GLY A 61 -6.98 -2.99 -39.43
N GLY A 62 -6.87 -3.94 -40.36
CA GLY A 62 -7.83 -4.11 -41.47
C GLY A 62 -9.19 -4.57 -40.98
N GLU A 63 -10.25 -4.03 -41.60
CA GLU A 63 -11.65 -4.34 -41.26
C GLU A 63 -12.30 -5.20 -42.36
N LEU A 64 -13.14 -6.15 -41.97
CA LEU A 64 -14.08 -6.82 -42.86
C LEU A 64 -15.50 -6.41 -42.51
N VAL A 65 -16.39 -6.49 -43.50
CA VAL A 65 -17.85 -6.27 -43.24
C VAL A 65 -18.33 -7.39 -42.33
N LEU A 66 -18.75 -7.05 -41.12
CA LEU A 66 -19.07 -8.01 -40.06
C LEU A 66 -20.05 -9.10 -40.50
N GLU A 67 -21.12 -8.68 -41.14
CA GLU A 67 -22.21 -9.56 -41.62
C GLU A 67 -21.74 -10.49 -42.76
N SER A 68 -20.63 -10.20 -43.38
CA SER A 68 -20.02 -11.05 -44.43
C SER A 68 -19.12 -12.14 -43.86
N THR A 69 -18.92 -12.16 -42.51
CA THR A 69 -18.01 -13.09 -41.85
C THR A 69 -18.77 -14.14 -41.02
N ILE A 70 -18.28 -15.38 -41.02
CA ILE A 70 -18.78 -16.46 -40.12
C ILE A 70 -18.45 -16.11 -38.64
N CYS A 71 -17.46 -15.28 -38.39
CA CYS A 71 -17.12 -14.83 -37.04
C CYS A 71 -18.26 -14.08 -36.34
N HIS A 72 -19.17 -13.46 -37.11
CA HIS A 72 -20.36 -12.84 -36.57
C HIS A 72 -21.32 -13.89 -35.96
N GLU A 73 -21.45 -15.07 -36.58
CA GLU A 73 -22.27 -16.18 -36.07
C GLU A 73 -21.60 -16.79 -34.83
N ILE A 74 -20.26 -17.02 -34.87
CA ILE A 74 -19.48 -17.52 -33.72
C ILE A 74 -19.68 -16.65 -32.50
N ARG A 75 -19.73 -15.32 -32.64
CA ARG A 75 -20.04 -14.40 -31.54
C ARG A 75 -21.37 -14.66 -30.87
N GLN A 76 -22.38 -15.13 -31.63
CA GLN A 76 -23.73 -15.37 -31.10
C GLN A 76 -23.83 -16.65 -30.28
N HIS A 77 -23.18 -17.73 -30.74
CA HIS A 77 -23.29 -19.05 -30.09
C HIS A 77 -22.04 -19.52 -29.35
N HIS A 78 -20.90 -18.81 -29.52
CA HIS A 78 -19.62 -19.13 -28.89
C HIS A 78 -19.09 -20.54 -29.19
N GLN A 79 -19.48 -21.11 -30.33
CA GLN A 79 -19.06 -22.45 -30.76
C GLN A 79 -18.07 -22.32 -31.93
N PRO A 80 -17.07 -23.22 -32.02
CA PRO A 80 -16.20 -23.29 -33.18
C PRO A 80 -16.96 -23.54 -34.46
N VAL A 81 -16.45 -23.04 -35.60
CA VAL A 81 -16.90 -23.39 -36.93
C VAL A 81 -15.73 -23.94 -37.72
N ILE A 82 -15.92 -25.17 -38.25
CA ILE A 82 -14.85 -25.92 -38.94
C ILE A 82 -15.44 -26.60 -40.18
N PHE A 83 -14.83 -26.37 -41.31
CA PHE A 83 -15.08 -27.16 -42.51
C PHE A 83 -13.86 -27.16 -43.43
N GLY A 84 -13.54 -28.35 -43.94
CA GLY A 84 -12.39 -28.57 -44.80
C GLY A 84 -12.65 -28.42 -46.30
N HIS A 85 -13.92 -28.41 -46.73
CA HIS A 85 -14.30 -28.37 -48.14
C HIS A 85 -15.69 -27.68 -48.29
N ALA A 86 -15.69 -26.35 -48.43
CA ALA A 86 -16.92 -25.55 -48.49
C ALA A 86 -17.86 -25.98 -49.60
N SER A 87 -17.35 -26.21 -50.81
CA SER A 87 -18.18 -26.57 -52.01
C SER A 87 -18.89 -27.92 -51.87
N GLN A 88 -18.41 -28.80 -50.98
CA GLN A 88 -19.02 -30.10 -50.70
C GLN A 88 -19.81 -30.16 -49.38
N HIS A 89 -19.76 -29.08 -48.58
CA HIS A 89 -20.40 -29.03 -47.26
C HIS A 89 -21.89 -28.74 -47.37
N ALA A 90 -22.73 -29.47 -46.62
CA ALA A 90 -24.20 -29.36 -46.72
C ALA A 90 -24.72 -27.93 -46.44
N VAL A 91 -24.10 -27.18 -45.52
CA VAL A 91 -24.49 -25.82 -45.16
C VAL A 91 -23.63 -24.78 -45.89
N PHE A 92 -22.32 -24.91 -45.82
CA PHE A 92 -21.40 -23.86 -46.28
C PHE A 92 -21.24 -23.78 -47.82
N SER A 93 -21.70 -24.79 -48.58
CA SER A 93 -21.74 -24.72 -50.05
C SER A 93 -22.68 -23.60 -50.58
N THR A 94 -23.68 -23.23 -49.79
CA THR A 94 -24.60 -22.14 -50.15
C THR A 94 -24.36 -20.85 -49.37
N HIS A 95 -23.50 -20.89 -48.33
CA HIS A 95 -23.23 -19.77 -47.47
C HIS A 95 -22.51 -18.62 -48.19
N HIS A 96 -22.85 -17.37 -47.87
CA HIS A 96 -22.35 -16.18 -48.55
C HIS A 96 -20.84 -15.96 -48.33
N THR A 97 -20.29 -16.25 -47.10
CA THR A 97 -18.89 -15.99 -46.76
C THR A 97 -17.90 -16.74 -47.62
N PRO A 98 -17.97 -18.10 -47.80
CA PRO A 98 -17.08 -18.82 -48.69
C PRO A 98 -17.19 -18.33 -50.14
N LYS A 99 -18.37 -17.96 -50.62
CA LYS A 99 -18.59 -17.45 -51.98
C LYS A 99 -17.97 -16.06 -52.17
N THR A 100 -18.11 -15.17 -51.18
CA THR A 100 -17.62 -13.79 -51.24
C THR A 100 -16.08 -13.75 -51.25
N TYR A 101 -15.45 -14.60 -50.42
CA TYR A 101 -14.00 -14.59 -50.23
C TYR A 101 -13.25 -15.72 -50.94
N GLY A 102 -13.95 -16.59 -51.67
CA GLY A 102 -13.34 -17.71 -52.41
C GLY A 102 -12.76 -18.79 -51.50
N LEU A 103 -13.36 -19.07 -50.35
CA LEU A 103 -12.84 -19.99 -49.35
C LEU A 103 -13.30 -21.42 -49.58
N GLU A 104 -12.37 -22.37 -49.55
CA GLU A 104 -12.68 -23.80 -49.53
C GLU A 104 -12.49 -24.45 -48.16
N SER A 105 -11.58 -23.96 -47.36
CA SER A 105 -11.40 -24.43 -46.01
C SER A 105 -11.38 -23.30 -45.00
N TYR A 106 -11.92 -23.57 -43.82
CA TYR A 106 -12.15 -22.59 -42.76
C TYR A 106 -12.13 -23.25 -41.39
N ILE A 107 -11.43 -22.68 -40.45
CA ILE A 107 -11.55 -22.97 -39.03
C ILE A 107 -11.49 -21.69 -38.24
N SER A 108 -12.40 -21.55 -37.27
CA SER A 108 -12.41 -20.38 -36.37
C SER A 108 -12.87 -20.78 -34.99
N ILE A 109 -12.06 -20.46 -34.02
CA ILE A 109 -12.23 -20.78 -32.61
C ILE A 109 -12.49 -19.50 -31.82
N PRO A 110 -13.52 -19.45 -30.96
CA PRO A 110 -13.79 -18.28 -30.15
C PRO A 110 -12.70 -18.06 -29.10
N ILE A 111 -12.28 -16.81 -28.90
CA ILE A 111 -11.42 -16.37 -27.82
C ILE A 111 -12.33 -15.78 -26.73
N ILE A 112 -12.42 -16.49 -25.59
CA ILE A 112 -13.28 -16.13 -24.47
C ILE A 112 -12.40 -15.87 -23.24
N LYS A 113 -12.50 -14.68 -22.67
CA LYS A 113 -11.76 -14.28 -21.47
C LYS A 113 -12.26 -15.03 -20.23
N ALA A 114 -11.51 -15.01 -19.15
CA ALA A 114 -11.86 -15.69 -17.89
C ALA A 114 -13.17 -15.20 -17.26
N ASN A 115 -13.57 -13.95 -17.51
CA ASN A 115 -14.83 -13.39 -17.07
C ASN A 115 -16.05 -13.81 -17.94
N GLY A 116 -15.84 -14.66 -18.98
CA GLY A 116 -16.86 -15.07 -19.94
C GLY A 116 -17.08 -14.11 -21.10
N GLU A 117 -16.35 -13.01 -21.17
CA GLU A 117 -16.45 -12.04 -22.27
C GLU A 117 -15.86 -12.62 -23.56
N PHE A 118 -16.64 -12.57 -24.63
CA PHE A 118 -16.17 -12.91 -25.97
C PHE A 118 -15.30 -11.76 -26.52
N PHE A 119 -14.02 -12.04 -26.75
CA PHE A 119 -13.10 -11.08 -27.35
C PHE A 119 -13.18 -11.07 -28.87
N GLY A 120 -13.14 -12.27 -29.46
CA GLY A 120 -13.06 -12.41 -30.90
C GLY A 120 -12.75 -13.86 -31.29
N THR A 121 -12.01 -14.05 -32.39
CA THR A 121 -11.74 -15.38 -32.91
C THR A 121 -10.27 -15.55 -33.30
N LEU A 122 -9.76 -16.78 -33.12
CA LEU A 122 -8.57 -17.30 -33.77
C LEU A 122 -9.02 -18.09 -34.99
N CYS A 123 -8.64 -17.66 -36.20
CA CYS A 123 -9.12 -18.28 -37.42
C CYS A 123 -7.98 -18.62 -38.39
N ALA A 124 -8.23 -19.64 -39.21
CA ALA A 124 -7.43 -19.93 -40.42
C ALA A 124 -8.39 -20.17 -41.60
N ILE A 125 -7.93 -19.75 -42.78
CA ILE A 125 -8.68 -19.88 -44.04
C ILE A 125 -7.76 -20.27 -45.19
N ASP A 126 -8.32 -20.92 -46.18
CA ASP A 126 -7.63 -21.16 -47.46
C ASP A 126 -8.62 -21.26 -48.63
N SER A 127 -8.13 -20.96 -49.84
CA SER A 127 -8.87 -21.14 -51.09
C SER A 127 -8.81 -22.55 -51.65
N VAL A 128 -8.07 -23.46 -50.98
CA VAL A 128 -8.00 -24.87 -51.31
C VAL A 128 -8.56 -25.70 -50.18
N PRO A 129 -9.08 -26.93 -50.46
CA PRO A 129 -9.51 -27.84 -49.42
C PRO A 129 -8.41 -28.23 -48.48
N ALA A 130 -8.74 -28.36 -47.17
CA ALA A 130 -7.83 -28.89 -46.16
C ALA A 130 -8.49 -30.05 -45.39
N ASN A 131 -7.71 -31.00 -44.95
CA ASN A 131 -8.22 -32.08 -44.11
C ASN A 131 -8.26 -31.63 -42.64
N LEU A 132 -9.44 -31.30 -42.15
CA LEU A 132 -9.68 -30.84 -40.79
C LEU A 132 -10.47 -31.85 -39.93
N ASP A 133 -10.57 -33.08 -40.38
CA ASP A 133 -11.38 -34.12 -39.72
C ASP A 133 -10.74 -34.65 -38.42
N ASP A 134 -9.42 -34.37 -38.21
CA ASP A 134 -8.74 -34.78 -36.99
C ASP A 134 -9.18 -33.92 -35.80
N PRO A 135 -9.82 -34.50 -34.76
CA PRO A 135 -10.24 -33.78 -33.57
C PRO A 135 -9.06 -33.11 -32.80
N ALA A 136 -7.83 -33.56 -33.05
CA ALA A 136 -6.65 -32.96 -32.44
C ALA A 136 -6.42 -31.51 -32.95
N ILE A 137 -6.85 -31.18 -34.17
CA ILE A 137 -6.74 -29.84 -34.77
C ILE A 137 -7.58 -28.86 -33.97
N GLU A 138 -8.90 -29.12 -33.80
CA GLU A 138 -9.79 -28.29 -33.03
C GLU A 138 -9.29 -28.08 -31.60
N LYS A 139 -8.89 -29.16 -30.94
CA LYS A 139 -8.38 -29.16 -29.57
C LYS A 139 -7.12 -28.29 -29.44
N THR A 140 -6.20 -28.38 -30.39
CA THR A 140 -4.97 -27.60 -30.41
C THR A 140 -5.25 -26.11 -30.59
N LEU A 141 -6.12 -25.75 -31.55
CA LEU A 141 -6.49 -24.35 -31.78
C LEU A 141 -7.28 -23.78 -30.59
N THR A 142 -8.10 -24.59 -29.94
CA THR A 142 -8.81 -24.19 -28.69
C THR A 142 -7.82 -23.87 -27.59
N LEU A 143 -6.75 -24.65 -27.42
CA LEU A 143 -5.69 -24.33 -26.46
C LEU A 143 -4.97 -23.02 -26.82
N PHE A 144 -4.71 -22.76 -28.11
CA PHE A 144 -4.13 -21.49 -28.54
C PHE A 144 -5.05 -20.30 -28.27
N ALA A 145 -6.36 -20.43 -28.53
CA ALA A 145 -7.33 -19.40 -28.21
C ALA A 145 -7.39 -19.10 -26.71
N GLN A 146 -7.32 -20.16 -25.86
CA GLN A 146 -7.21 -20.01 -24.40
C GLN A 146 -5.92 -19.32 -23.96
N LEU A 147 -4.78 -19.65 -24.56
CA LEU A 147 -3.51 -18.96 -24.26
C LEU A 147 -3.56 -17.46 -24.59
N ILE A 148 -4.17 -17.11 -25.72
CA ILE A 148 -4.39 -15.70 -26.09
C ILE A 148 -5.30 -15.02 -25.06
N ALA A 149 -6.41 -15.64 -24.68
CA ALA A 149 -7.34 -15.11 -23.68
C ALA A 149 -6.66 -14.89 -22.32
N MET A 150 -5.91 -15.88 -21.83
CA MET A 150 -5.14 -15.76 -20.57
C MET A 150 -4.10 -14.63 -20.62
N SER A 151 -3.44 -14.44 -21.76
CA SER A 151 -2.46 -13.36 -21.94
C SER A 151 -3.14 -11.98 -21.88
N LEU A 152 -4.30 -11.84 -22.54
CA LEU A 152 -5.11 -10.61 -22.49
C LEU A 152 -5.56 -10.28 -21.06
N ASP A 153 -6.07 -11.27 -20.33
CA ASP A 153 -6.50 -11.10 -18.94
C ASP A 153 -5.34 -10.70 -18.03
N THR A 154 -4.19 -11.36 -18.19
CA THR A 154 -2.98 -11.04 -17.40
C THR A 154 -2.50 -9.61 -17.65
N GLN A 155 -2.47 -9.17 -18.90
CA GLN A 155 -2.10 -7.79 -19.25
C GLN A 155 -3.09 -6.77 -18.68
N GLY A 156 -4.40 -7.05 -18.76
CA GLY A 156 -5.44 -6.20 -18.19
C GLY A 156 -5.28 -6.04 -16.67
N HIS A 157 -5.07 -7.14 -15.96
CA HIS A 157 -4.82 -7.12 -14.51
C HIS A 157 -3.54 -6.37 -14.14
N LEU A 158 -2.45 -6.59 -14.88
CA LEU A 158 -1.19 -5.90 -14.64
C LEU A 158 -1.31 -4.39 -14.84
N HIS A 159 -2.01 -3.97 -15.89
CA HIS A 159 -2.25 -2.54 -16.15
C HIS A 159 -3.09 -1.90 -15.04
N ALA A 160 -4.22 -2.52 -14.67
CA ALA A 160 -5.07 -2.04 -13.59
C ALA A 160 -4.32 -1.93 -12.25
N THR A 161 -3.50 -2.94 -11.92
CA THR A 161 -2.70 -2.96 -10.68
C THR A 161 -1.64 -1.85 -10.68
N ARG A 162 -0.97 -1.61 -11.82
CA ARG A 162 0.02 -0.53 -11.95
C ARG A 162 -0.61 0.86 -11.78
N THR A 163 -1.79 1.07 -12.36
CA THR A 163 -2.52 2.33 -12.22
C THR A 163 -2.93 2.56 -10.76
N ALA A 164 -3.53 1.55 -10.12
CA ALA A 164 -3.93 1.66 -8.72
C ALA A 164 -2.73 1.92 -7.78
N LEU A 165 -1.57 1.30 -8.06
CA LEU A 165 -0.34 1.54 -7.30
C LEU A 165 0.19 2.96 -7.51
N ALA A 166 0.16 3.47 -8.74
CA ALA A 166 0.57 4.84 -9.04
C ALA A 166 -0.30 5.87 -8.31
N ASP A 167 -1.63 5.67 -8.34
CA ASP A 167 -2.59 6.54 -7.64
C ASP A 167 -2.38 6.50 -6.12
N ALA A 168 -2.17 5.31 -5.55
CA ALA A 168 -1.90 5.15 -4.12
C ALA A 168 -0.59 5.85 -3.70
N ASN A 169 0.47 5.74 -4.50
CA ASN A 169 1.74 6.40 -4.24
C ASN A 169 1.63 7.93 -4.32
N GLU A 170 0.90 8.46 -5.31
CA GLU A 170 0.68 9.90 -5.44
C GLU A 170 -0.14 10.45 -4.27
N MET A 171 -1.20 9.75 -3.86
CA MET A 171 -1.98 10.11 -2.68
C MET A 171 -1.11 10.09 -1.40
N GLY A 172 -0.23 9.09 -1.26
CA GLY A 172 0.75 9.03 -0.17
C GLY A 172 1.67 10.25 -0.15
N ARG A 173 2.25 10.62 -1.29
CA ARG A 173 3.12 11.79 -1.46
C ARG A 173 2.43 13.11 -1.11
N LEU A 174 1.22 13.33 -1.61
CA LEU A 174 0.42 14.53 -1.30
C LEU A 174 0.13 14.65 0.19
N ARG A 175 -0.17 13.52 0.83
CA ARG A 175 -0.46 13.45 2.26
C ARG A 175 0.78 13.77 3.11
N GLU A 176 1.97 13.29 2.73
CA GLU A 176 3.23 13.64 3.40
C GLU A 176 3.55 15.13 3.27
N GLN A 177 3.38 15.71 2.08
CA GLN A 177 3.56 17.14 1.86
C GLN A 177 2.60 17.97 2.71
N PHE A 178 1.32 17.59 2.75
CA PHE A 178 0.32 18.27 3.56
C PHE A 178 0.68 18.28 5.05
N ILE A 179 1.15 17.14 5.60
CA ILE A 179 1.59 17.04 7.00
C ILE A 179 2.80 17.93 7.26
N ALA A 180 3.77 17.97 6.35
CA ALA A 180 4.97 18.80 6.50
C ALA A 180 4.62 20.30 6.52
N VAL A 181 3.74 20.74 5.60
CA VAL A 181 3.26 22.15 5.53
C VAL A 181 2.48 22.50 6.78
N LEU A 182 1.49 21.69 7.18
CA LEU A 182 0.72 21.93 8.39
C LEU A 182 1.61 22.04 9.63
N GLY A 183 2.62 21.16 9.75
CA GLY A 183 3.53 21.20 10.89
C GLY A 183 4.30 22.51 10.99
N HIS A 184 4.82 23.00 9.88
CA HIS A 184 5.51 24.30 9.83
C HIS A 184 4.56 25.47 10.15
N ASP A 185 3.40 25.49 9.49
CA ASP A 185 2.46 26.61 9.57
C ASP A 185 1.74 26.72 10.92
N LEU A 186 1.66 25.61 11.68
CA LEU A 186 1.16 25.61 13.05
C LEU A 186 2.23 26.00 14.08
N ARG A 187 3.51 25.59 13.89
CA ARG A 187 4.61 25.96 14.80
C ARG A 187 4.91 27.44 14.80
N THR A 188 4.82 28.07 13.63
CA THR A 188 5.18 29.50 13.47
C THR A 188 4.33 30.44 14.34
N PRO A 189 2.99 30.45 14.26
CA PRO A 189 2.17 31.32 15.10
C PRO A 189 2.25 30.94 16.58
N LEU A 190 2.40 29.66 16.89
CA LEU A 190 2.55 29.20 18.26
C LEU A 190 3.85 29.69 18.90
N SER A 191 4.97 29.69 18.14
CA SER A 191 6.24 30.23 18.58
C SER A 191 6.16 31.75 18.80
N ALA A 192 5.43 32.47 17.96
CA ALA A 192 5.17 33.90 18.13
C ALA A 192 4.38 34.21 19.41
N ILE A 193 3.30 33.44 19.70
CA ILE A 193 2.52 33.56 20.94
C ILE A 193 3.40 33.32 22.16
N ARG A 194 4.22 32.24 22.16
CA ARG A 194 5.11 31.91 23.25
C ARG A 194 6.15 33.01 23.50
N MET A 195 6.84 33.47 22.44
CA MET A 195 7.83 34.52 22.52
C MET A 195 7.23 35.83 23.03
N SER A 196 6.01 36.20 22.62
CA SER A 196 5.29 37.37 23.09
C SER A 196 4.93 37.24 24.57
N ALA A 197 4.47 36.06 25.01
CA ALA A 197 4.17 35.80 26.41
C ALA A 197 5.41 35.90 27.29
N ASP A 198 6.54 35.29 26.87
CA ASP A 198 7.84 35.33 27.57
C ASP A 198 8.34 36.80 27.72
N LEU A 199 8.24 37.60 26.64
CA LEU A 199 8.62 39.00 26.65
C LEU A 199 7.76 39.85 27.58
N LEU A 200 6.45 39.64 27.61
CA LEU A 200 5.54 40.32 28.48
C LEU A 200 5.68 39.87 29.94
N GLU A 201 5.95 38.57 30.18
CA GLU A 201 6.15 38.03 31.54
C GLU A 201 7.40 38.65 32.19
N SER A 202 8.47 38.88 31.43
CA SER A 202 9.70 39.55 31.90
C SER A 202 9.47 41.03 32.30
N LYS A 203 8.40 41.67 31.80
CA LYS A 203 8.04 43.07 32.06
C LYS A 203 6.83 43.25 32.98
N ALA A 204 6.18 42.15 33.36
CA ALA A 204 4.99 42.19 34.19
C ALA A 204 5.35 42.55 35.65
N GLU A 205 4.77 43.62 36.18
CA GLU A 205 5.00 44.07 37.56
C GLU A 205 3.99 43.47 38.54
N ASP A 206 2.76 43.22 38.10
CA ASP A 206 1.70 42.70 38.97
C ASP A 206 1.56 41.15 38.89
N LYS A 207 1.11 40.56 40.02
CA LYS A 207 0.97 39.10 40.17
C LYS A 207 -0.07 38.51 39.20
N ARG A 208 -1.14 39.28 38.90
CA ARG A 208 -2.23 38.80 38.04
C ARG A 208 -1.76 38.68 36.60
N SER A 209 -1.03 39.66 36.06
CA SER A 209 -0.44 39.63 34.71
C SER A 209 0.54 38.49 34.56
N ARG A 210 1.43 38.23 35.54
CA ARG A 210 2.36 37.10 35.56
C ARG A 210 1.59 35.79 35.52
N THR A 211 0.53 35.61 36.29
CA THR A 211 -0.26 34.37 36.27
C THR A 211 -0.93 34.13 34.91
N LEU A 212 -1.48 35.18 34.27
CA LEU A 212 -2.10 35.07 32.95
C LEU A 212 -1.07 34.75 31.87
N LEU A 213 0.09 35.39 31.89
CA LEU A 213 1.16 35.14 30.92
C LEU A 213 1.76 33.72 31.07
N SER A 214 1.93 33.28 32.31
CA SER A 214 2.35 31.91 32.59
C SER A 214 1.31 30.88 32.07
N ALA A 215 0.01 31.16 32.20
CA ALA A 215 -1.05 30.30 31.63
C ALA A 215 -1.03 30.30 30.11
N ILE A 216 -0.77 31.42 29.43
CA ILE A 216 -0.62 31.52 27.98
C ILE A 216 0.60 30.69 27.52
N ARG A 217 1.73 30.87 28.19
CA ARG A 217 2.96 30.13 27.93
C ARG A 217 2.75 28.63 28.06
N THR A 218 2.14 28.17 29.14
CA THR A 218 1.85 26.76 29.40
C THR A 218 0.92 26.19 28.33
N SER A 219 -0.11 26.92 27.95
CA SER A 219 -1.06 26.53 26.90
C SER A 219 -0.37 26.43 25.53
N SER A 220 0.55 27.37 25.23
CA SER A 220 1.33 27.37 23.98
C SER A 220 2.27 26.19 23.90
N VAL A 221 2.99 25.86 24.99
CA VAL A 221 3.86 24.66 25.07
C VAL A 221 3.02 23.40 24.84
N ARG A 222 1.87 23.30 25.51
CA ARG A 222 0.95 22.16 25.37
C ARG A 222 0.45 22.00 23.93
N MET A 223 0.05 23.09 23.25
CA MET A 223 -0.32 23.05 21.84
C MET A 223 0.83 22.55 20.95
N GLY A 224 2.07 22.95 21.23
CA GLY A 224 3.26 22.46 20.53
C GLY A 224 3.40 20.94 20.61
N VAL A 225 3.30 20.40 21.83
CA VAL A 225 3.34 18.94 22.04
C VAL A 225 2.21 18.21 21.31
N LEU A 226 1.00 18.76 21.33
CA LEU A 226 -0.14 18.16 20.61
C LEU A 226 0.08 18.16 19.09
N ILE A 227 0.61 19.24 18.53
CA ILE A 227 0.94 19.34 17.10
C ILE A 227 2.00 18.28 16.72
N GLU A 228 3.11 18.18 17.49
CA GLU A 228 4.14 17.16 17.24
C GLU A 228 3.56 15.74 17.31
N ASN A 229 2.73 15.45 18.30
CA ASN A 229 2.09 14.15 18.45
C ASN A 229 1.18 13.82 17.25
N ILE A 230 0.41 14.78 16.73
CA ILE A 230 -0.42 14.60 15.54
C ILE A 230 0.44 14.36 14.31
N LEU A 231 1.55 15.10 14.16
CA LEU A 231 2.48 14.92 13.05
C LEU A 231 3.18 13.57 13.09
N ASP A 232 3.65 13.14 14.26
CA ASP A 232 4.29 11.83 14.44
C ASP A 232 3.29 10.68 14.22
N PHE A 233 2.04 10.83 14.69
CA PHE A 233 0.95 9.88 14.41
C PHE A 233 0.69 9.78 12.91
N ALA A 234 0.56 10.92 12.24
CA ALA A 234 0.28 10.96 10.82
C ALA A 234 1.40 10.29 10.00
N ARG A 235 2.69 10.53 10.33
CA ARG A 235 3.85 9.87 9.72
C ARG A 235 3.87 8.37 10.00
N GLY A 236 3.62 7.96 11.23
CA GLY A 236 3.58 6.55 11.61
C GLY A 236 2.54 5.74 10.84
N ARG A 237 1.35 6.31 10.60
CA ARG A 237 0.25 5.68 9.83
C ARG A 237 0.51 5.62 8.32
N LEU A 238 1.34 6.49 7.79
CA LEU A 238 1.63 6.60 6.36
C LEU A 238 2.67 5.57 5.86
N GLY A 239 3.20 4.73 6.75
CA GLY A 239 4.17 3.70 6.40
C GLY A 239 5.62 4.19 6.32
N SER A 240 5.89 5.51 6.37
CA SER A 240 7.25 6.07 6.44
C SER A 240 7.88 5.96 7.83
N GLY A 241 7.08 5.61 8.86
CA GLY A 241 7.51 5.55 10.25
C GLY A 241 7.88 6.91 10.84
N ILE A 242 8.25 6.94 12.12
CA ILE A 242 8.80 8.15 12.74
C ILE A 242 10.25 8.32 12.27
N PRO A 243 10.63 9.47 11.69
CA PRO A 243 12.02 9.69 11.28
C PRO A 243 12.93 9.77 12.51
N VAL A 244 14.02 9.01 12.49
CA VAL A 244 15.05 8.99 13.54
C VAL A 244 16.41 9.32 12.95
N GLN A 245 17.17 10.17 13.64
CA GLN A 245 18.55 10.52 13.31
C GLN A 245 19.49 9.85 14.31
N ARG A 246 19.72 8.56 14.11
CA ARG A 246 20.60 7.78 15.00
C ARG A 246 22.04 8.20 14.87
N LYS A 247 22.69 8.44 15.99
CA LYS A 247 24.12 8.76 16.10
C LYS A 247 24.70 8.08 17.33
N LEU A 248 26.02 8.01 17.40
CA LEU A 248 26.69 7.54 18.59
C LEU A 248 26.56 8.61 19.67
N VAL A 249 26.02 8.25 20.83
CA VAL A 249 25.75 9.16 21.97
C VAL A 249 26.48 8.67 23.20
N ASP A 250 27.39 9.50 23.73
CA ASP A 250 28.16 9.16 24.91
C ASP A 250 27.48 9.58 26.22
N ASP A 251 26.54 10.50 26.15
CA ASP A 251 25.86 11.16 27.27
C ASP A 251 24.35 10.90 27.33
N LEU A 252 23.91 9.75 26.84
CA LEU A 252 22.46 9.37 26.86
C LEU A 252 21.92 9.38 28.30
N GLN A 253 22.72 8.98 29.29
CA GLN A 253 22.35 9.05 30.70
C GLN A 253 21.95 10.45 31.13
N GLN A 254 22.72 11.47 30.71
CA GLN A 254 22.40 12.87 31.01
C GLN A 254 21.11 13.30 30.35
N THR A 255 20.86 12.88 29.09
CA THR A 255 19.59 13.15 28.38
C THR A 255 18.38 12.57 29.13
N LEU A 256 18.47 11.32 29.60
CA LEU A 256 17.41 10.70 30.39
C LEU A 256 17.20 11.41 31.75
N ARG A 257 18.30 11.83 32.41
CA ARG A 257 18.21 12.60 33.64
C ARG A 257 17.50 13.93 33.42
N GLN A 258 17.91 14.69 32.41
CA GLN A 258 17.26 15.96 32.09
C GLN A 258 15.75 15.80 31.82
N THR A 259 15.36 14.76 31.08
CA THR A 259 13.95 14.46 30.82
C THR A 259 13.19 14.17 32.12
N LEU A 260 13.79 13.42 33.05
CA LEU A 260 13.21 13.14 34.37
C LEU A 260 13.05 14.42 35.17
N ASP A 261 14.08 15.28 35.25
CA ASP A 261 14.08 16.55 35.97
C ASP A 261 12.98 17.49 35.46
N GLU A 262 12.79 17.57 34.14
CA GLU A 262 11.71 18.37 33.52
C GLU A 262 10.31 17.89 33.97
N ILE A 263 10.10 16.57 34.00
CA ILE A 263 8.83 16.00 34.47
C ILE A 263 8.64 16.22 35.97
N GLN A 264 9.70 16.10 36.76
CA GLN A 264 9.65 16.35 38.20
C GLN A 264 9.28 17.80 38.53
N VAL A 265 9.81 18.75 37.77
CA VAL A 265 9.42 20.17 37.89
C VAL A 265 7.96 20.39 37.50
N ALA A 266 7.48 19.72 36.46
CA ALA A 266 6.10 19.83 35.99
C ALA A 266 5.08 19.18 36.96
N TYR A 267 5.50 18.13 37.68
CA TYR A 267 4.67 17.37 38.60
C TYR A 267 5.31 17.24 39.99
N PRO A 268 5.37 18.32 40.77
CA PRO A 268 6.10 18.35 42.08
C PRO A 268 5.53 17.38 43.14
N GLN A 269 4.32 16.87 42.93
CA GLN A 269 3.66 15.92 43.86
C GLN A 269 4.06 14.46 43.57
N ALA A 270 4.62 14.15 42.41
CA ALA A 270 5.02 12.82 42.04
C ALA A 270 6.40 12.51 42.63
N GLN A 271 6.56 11.31 43.17
CA GLN A 271 7.84 10.83 43.67
C GLN A 271 8.50 9.94 42.62
N PHE A 272 9.78 10.17 42.35
CA PHE A 272 10.56 9.37 41.39
C PHE A 272 11.75 8.73 42.08
N ILE A 273 12.02 7.47 41.74
CA ILE A 273 13.25 6.74 42.08
C ILE A 273 13.87 6.33 40.78
N ASP A 274 15.13 6.67 40.55
CA ASP A 274 15.82 6.30 39.33
C ASP A 274 17.11 5.51 39.58
N SER A 275 17.42 4.61 38.64
CA SER A 275 18.66 3.87 38.53
C SER A 275 19.09 3.90 37.07
N LEU A 276 20.01 4.80 36.74
CA LEU A 276 20.50 5.04 35.38
C LEU A 276 21.95 4.54 35.27
N GLU A 277 22.10 3.33 34.68
CA GLU A 277 23.37 2.66 34.43
C GLU A 277 23.59 2.54 32.90
N VAL A 278 23.60 3.69 32.24
CA VAL A 278 23.66 3.77 30.77
C VAL A 278 25.11 3.77 30.29
N PRO A 279 25.52 2.85 29.42
CA PRO A 279 26.87 2.83 28.87
C PRO A 279 27.12 4.02 27.95
N THR A 280 28.38 4.36 27.73
CA THR A 280 28.80 5.30 26.70
C THR A 280 28.72 4.67 25.31
N GLY A 281 28.54 5.49 24.27
CA GLY A 281 28.54 5.02 22.89
C GLY A 281 27.24 4.26 22.48
N VAL A 282 26.09 4.69 22.96
CA VAL A 282 24.78 4.15 22.53
C VAL A 282 24.40 4.72 21.18
N TYR A 283 24.10 3.89 20.20
CA TYR A 283 23.68 4.32 18.87
C TYR A 283 22.16 4.55 18.81
N CYS A 284 21.75 5.79 19.02
CA CYS A 284 20.32 6.17 19.06
C CYS A 284 20.09 7.62 18.61
N ASP A 285 18.83 8.01 18.51
CA ASP A 285 18.40 9.40 18.43
C ASP A 285 18.02 9.89 19.84
N PRO A 286 18.85 10.71 20.50
CA PRO A 286 18.63 11.09 21.90
C PRO A 286 17.35 11.92 22.08
N LEU A 287 16.93 12.72 21.08
CA LEU A 287 15.71 13.52 21.17
C LEU A 287 14.47 12.61 21.12
N ARG A 288 14.48 11.60 20.28
CA ARG A 288 13.38 10.62 20.19
C ARG A 288 13.34 9.70 21.43
N ILE A 289 14.50 9.32 21.97
CA ILE A 289 14.53 8.55 23.24
C ILE A 289 14.01 9.42 24.41
N SER A 290 14.35 10.70 24.48
CA SER A 290 13.76 11.64 25.45
C SER A 290 12.25 11.73 25.29
N GLN A 291 11.73 11.83 24.06
CA GLN A 291 10.29 11.84 23.77
C GLN A 291 9.59 10.54 24.21
N LEU A 292 10.19 9.36 23.94
CA LEU A 292 9.69 8.07 24.41
C LEU A 292 9.59 8.07 25.93
N LEU A 293 10.67 8.46 26.65
CA LEU A 293 10.69 8.52 28.11
C LEU A 293 9.64 9.51 28.64
N SER A 294 9.53 10.68 28.06
CA SER A 294 8.54 11.69 28.46
C SER A 294 7.10 11.18 28.32
N ASN A 295 6.79 10.45 27.23
CA ASN A 295 5.49 9.82 27.05
C ASN A 295 5.19 8.76 28.11
N LEU A 296 6.18 7.93 28.47
CA LEU A 296 6.03 6.92 29.51
C LEU A 296 5.87 7.55 30.90
N LEU A 297 6.70 8.55 31.23
CA LEU A 297 6.63 9.28 32.50
C LEU A 297 5.28 10.00 32.66
N GLY A 298 4.83 10.70 31.61
CA GLY A 298 3.54 11.37 31.61
C GLY A 298 2.36 10.40 31.82
N ASN A 299 2.44 9.19 31.23
CA ASN A 299 1.45 8.14 31.46
C ASN A 299 1.49 7.64 32.91
N ALA A 300 2.67 7.41 33.48
CA ALA A 300 2.84 6.93 34.85
C ALA A 300 2.33 7.94 35.87
N VAL A 301 2.59 9.25 35.67
CA VAL A 301 2.06 10.32 36.55
C VAL A 301 0.53 10.43 36.47
N THR A 302 -0.02 10.25 35.27
CA THR A 302 -1.46 10.43 35.04
C THR A 302 -2.28 9.26 35.58
N HIS A 303 -1.77 8.03 35.47
CA HIS A 303 -2.49 6.80 35.77
C HIS A 303 -1.95 6.05 36.98
N GLY A 304 -0.78 6.44 37.49
CA GLY A 304 -0.18 5.87 38.67
C GLY A 304 -0.83 6.34 39.97
N SER A 305 -0.49 5.65 41.07
CA SER A 305 -0.81 6.09 42.44
C SER A 305 0.07 7.26 42.85
N THR A 306 -0.52 8.30 43.41
CA THR A 306 0.24 9.44 43.97
C THR A 306 0.93 9.11 45.29
N ALA A 307 0.57 7.99 45.91
CA ALA A 307 1.14 7.54 47.20
C ALA A 307 2.43 6.75 47.08
N GLU A 308 2.70 6.20 45.88
CA GLU A 308 3.83 5.34 45.63
C GLU A 308 4.78 5.92 44.58
N PRO A 309 6.10 5.71 44.68
CA PRO A 309 7.06 6.27 43.75
C PRO A 309 6.98 5.59 42.36
N ILE A 310 7.23 6.39 41.32
CA ILE A 310 7.48 5.93 39.97
C ILE A 310 8.95 5.52 39.84
N VAL A 311 9.24 4.30 39.44
CA VAL A 311 10.58 3.74 39.36
C VAL A 311 11.06 3.72 37.91
N LEU A 312 12.10 4.47 37.60
CA LEU A 312 12.79 4.49 36.30
C LEU A 312 14.09 3.72 36.39
N LYS A 313 14.29 2.75 35.49
CA LYS A 313 15.58 2.06 35.34
C LYS A 313 16.01 2.14 33.87
N ALA A 314 17.31 2.41 33.65
CA ALA A 314 17.90 2.38 32.34
C ALA A 314 19.28 1.73 32.42
N TYR A 315 19.48 0.65 31.65
CA TYR A 315 20.71 -0.17 31.71
C TYR A 315 20.92 -0.91 30.38
N ALA A 316 22.13 -1.42 30.18
CA ALA A 316 22.42 -2.31 29.07
C ALA A 316 22.28 -3.77 29.49
N GLU A 317 21.62 -4.57 28.66
CA GLU A 317 21.49 -6.01 28.82
C GLU A 317 21.97 -6.70 27.54
N GLY A 318 23.18 -7.29 27.59
CA GLY A 318 23.82 -7.80 26.37
C GLY A 318 24.12 -6.68 25.37
N ASP A 319 23.59 -6.81 24.16
CA ASP A 319 23.73 -5.81 23.09
C ASP A 319 22.54 -4.83 23.01
N GLU A 320 21.62 -4.88 23.99
CA GLU A 320 20.43 -4.04 24.03
C GLU A 320 20.49 -2.98 25.14
N MET A 321 19.94 -1.80 24.83
CA MET A 321 19.59 -0.80 25.82
C MET A 321 18.16 -1.05 26.30
N VAL A 322 17.97 -1.08 27.61
CA VAL A 322 16.69 -1.29 28.28
C VAL A 322 16.31 -0.04 29.07
N ILE A 323 15.12 0.49 28.82
CA ILE A 323 14.50 1.54 29.63
C ILE A 323 13.21 0.98 30.18
N SER A 324 13.10 0.86 31.51
CA SER A 324 11.90 0.37 32.17
C SER A 324 11.34 1.41 33.13
N LEU A 325 10.02 1.58 33.10
CA LEU A 325 9.28 2.47 33.96
C LEU A 325 8.16 1.73 34.66
N THR A 326 8.19 1.74 35.98
CA THR A 326 7.19 1.04 36.82
C THR A 326 6.43 2.05 37.66
N ASN A 327 5.13 1.99 37.69
CA ASN A 327 4.26 2.75 38.58
C ASN A 327 3.26 1.82 39.26
N GLN A 328 2.87 2.15 40.49
CA GLN A 328 1.79 1.49 41.19
C GLN A 328 0.45 2.13 40.81
N GLY A 329 -0.65 1.34 40.89
CA GLY A 329 -1.98 1.80 40.56
C GLY A 329 -2.95 0.64 40.32
N ALA A 330 -4.13 0.96 39.80
CA ALA A 330 -5.07 -0.08 39.40
C ALA A 330 -4.47 -0.93 38.24
N PRO A 331 -4.49 -2.27 38.33
CA PRO A 331 -3.94 -3.13 37.29
C PRO A 331 -4.73 -2.96 35.98
N ILE A 332 -4.00 -3.00 34.86
CA ILE A 332 -4.62 -2.92 33.54
C ILE A 332 -5.21 -4.29 33.20
N PRO A 333 -6.51 -4.37 32.85
CA PRO A 333 -7.13 -5.62 32.44
C PRO A 333 -6.38 -6.27 31.26
N PRO A 334 -6.14 -7.59 31.29
CA PRO A 334 -5.39 -8.27 30.20
C PRO A 334 -5.97 -8.04 28.80
N ALA A 335 -7.28 -7.90 28.68
CA ALA A 335 -7.97 -7.62 27.42
C ALA A 335 -7.63 -6.23 26.84
N LEU A 336 -7.22 -5.26 27.66
CA LEU A 336 -6.87 -3.91 27.23
C LEU A 336 -5.37 -3.76 26.92
N MET A 337 -4.50 -4.65 27.39
CA MET A 337 -3.04 -4.54 27.17
C MET A 337 -2.64 -4.45 25.70
N PRO A 338 -3.16 -5.27 24.77
CA PRO A 338 -2.84 -5.14 23.35
C PRO A 338 -3.29 -3.82 22.74
N LEU A 339 -4.35 -3.21 23.28
CA LEU A 339 -4.95 -1.97 22.76
C LEU A 339 -4.24 -0.70 23.27
N LEU A 340 -3.36 -0.81 24.28
CA LEU A 340 -2.68 0.35 24.86
C LEU A 340 -1.78 1.09 23.86
N PHE A 341 -1.23 0.36 22.91
CA PHE A 341 -0.35 0.91 21.88
C PHE A 341 -1.10 1.30 20.60
N GLU A 342 -2.43 1.11 20.56
CA GLU A 342 -3.26 1.62 19.46
C GLU A 342 -3.50 3.13 19.63
N PRO A 343 -3.54 3.88 18.52
CA PRO A 343 -3.79 5.32 18.58
C PRO A 343 -5.20 5.61 19.11
N PHE A 344 -5.33 6.70 19.85
CA PHE A 344 -6.59 7.16 20.48
C PHE A 344 -7.19 6.16 21.49
N SER A 345 -6.41 5.17 21.93
CA SER A 345 -6.83 4.25 22.98
C SER A 345 -7.02 4.99 24.29
N ARG A 346 -8.24 4.98 24.82
CA ARG A 346 -8.60 5.59 26.10
C ARG A 346 -9.34 4.57 26.96
N SER A 347 -9.05 4.55 28.25
CA SER A 347 -9.88 3.85 29.22
C SER A 347 -11.22 4.58 29.35
N GLU A 348 -12.34 3.87 29.25
CA GLU A 348 -13.72 4.38 29.45
C GLU A 348 -14.02 4.90 30.87
N ALA A 349 -13.08 4.81 31.79
CA ALA A 349 -13.23 5.28 33.15
C ALA A 349 -13.17 6.81 33.25
N GLY A 350 -14.22 7.45 32.83
CA GLY A 350 -14.94 8.66 33.21
C GLY A 350 -14.25 9.84 33.88
N GLN A 351 -12.94 10.04 33.80
CA GLN A 351 -12.29 11.25 34.30
C GLN A 351 -11.61 12.01 33.15
N ARG A 352 -11.69 13.36 33.21
CA ARG A 352 -11.12 14.33 32.27
C ARG A 352 -9.59 14.19 32.21
N ASN A 353 -9.08 13.11 31.63
CA ASN A 353 -7.66 12.97 31.39
C ASN A 353 -7.25 13.77 30.14
N GLU A 354 -6.40 14.75 30.36
CA GLU A 354 -5.88 15.68 29.37
C GLU A 354 -4.88 15.01 28.46
N GLY A 355 -5.31 14.51 27.29
CA GLY A 355 -4.42 13.94 26.27
C GLY A 355 -5.17 13.33 25.09
N LEU A 356 -4.52 13.22 23.92
CA LEU A 356 -5.10 12.66 22.70
C LEU A 356 -5.09 11.10 22.67
N GLY A 357 -4.50 10.42 23.66
CA GLY A 357 -4.29 8.96 23.62
C GLY A 357 -3.27 8.52 22.57
N LEU A 358 -2.30 9.38 22.25
CA LEU A 358 -1.25 9.11 21.28
C LEU A 358 0.10 8.81 21.90
N GLY A 359 0.32 9.10 23.18
CA GLY A 359 1.64 9.02 23.82
C GLY A 359 2.26 7.61 23.78
N LEU A 360 1.51 6.58 24.16
CA LEU A 360 1.99 5.19 24.14
C LEU A 360 2.18 4.67 22.70
N TYR A 361 1.30 5.05 21.78
CA TYR A 361 1.47 4.75 20.35
C TYR A 361 2.78 5.35 19.83
N ILE A 362 3.05 6.63 20.09
CA ILE A 362 4.28 7.31 19.66
C ILE A 362 5.51 6.66 20.32
N ALA A 363 5.45 6.32 21.61
CA ALA A 363 6.53 5.62 22.29
C ALA A 363 6.83 4.26 21.62
N GLY A 364 5.81 3.50 21.26
CA GLY A 364 5.93 2.26 20.49
C GLY A 364 6.56 2.47 19.12
N GLN A 365 6.12 3.51 18.37
CA GLN A 365 6.69 3.84 17.07
C GLN A 365 8.16 4.29 17.15
N ILE A 366 8.54 5.02 18.22
CA ILE A 366 9.94 5.39 18.46
C ILE A 366 10.80 4.16 18.74
N ALA A 367 10.31 3.22 19.58
CA ALA A 367 11.02 1.98 19.86
C ALA A 367 11.23 1.18 18.56
N ASN A 368 10.17 1.01 17.75
CA ASN A 368 10.24 0.33 16.45
C ASN A 368 11.22 1.01 15.48
N ALA A 369 11.23 2.36 15.42
CA ALA A 369 12.14 3.11 14.58
C ALA A 369 13.63 2.96 15.01
N HIS A 370 13.86 2.54 16.26
CA HIS A 370 15.19 2.15 16.77
C HIS A 370 15.48 0.65 16.60
N ASN A 371 14.65 -0.10 15.83
CA ASN A 371 14.70 -1.56 15.66
C ASN A 371 14.49 -2.30 16.99
N GLY A 372 13.71 -1.71 17.88
CA GLY A 372 13.42 -2.20 19.21
C GLY A 372 11.95 -2.53 19.40
N THR A 373 11.57 -2.74 20.65
CA THR A 373 10.20 -3.07 21.08
C THR A 373 9.80 -2.27 22.32
N LEU A 374 8.49 -2.04 22.48
CA LEU A 374 7.90 -1.53 23.71
C LEU A 374 6.87 -2.55 24.21
N SER A 375 7.02 -2.99 25.44
CA SER A 375 6.12 -3.97 26.08
C SER A 375 5.57 -3.43 27.40
N VAL A 376 4.50 -4.06 27.88
CA VAL A 376 3.86 -3.73 29.15
C VAL A 376 3.50 -4.99 29.92
N THR A 377 3.69 -4.95 31.22
CA THR A 377 3.15 -5.93 32.18
C THR A 377 2.41 -5.17 33.27
N SER A 378 1.31 -5.73 33.78
CA SER A 378 0.53 -5.08 34.84
C SER A 378 -0.12 -6.11 35.71
N ASP A 379 0.15 -6.04 37.01
CA ASP A 379 -0.52 -6.84 38.03
C ASP A 379 -0.72 -6.02 39.33
N SER A 380 -1.52 -6.56 40.27
CA SER A 380 -1.87 -5.85 41.50
C SER A 380 -0.76 -5.78 42.56
N LYS A 381 0.36 -6.50 42.38
CA LYS A 381 1.48 -6.54 43.35
C LYS A 381 2.71 -5.80 42.79
N ALA A 382 3.06 -6.06 41.54
CA ALA A 382 4.22 -5.48 40.91
C ALA A 382 3.92 -4.10 40.30
N GLY A 383 2.63 -3.76 40.13
CA GLY A 383 2.21 -2.55 39.45
C GLY A 383 2.22 -2.68 37.91
N THR A 384 2.24 -1.55 37.21
CA THR A 384 2.35 -1.51 35.75
C THR A 384 3.78 -1.14 35.36
N CYS A 385 4.40 -2.00 34.57
CA CYS A 385 5.78 -1.81 34.08
C CYS A 385 5.79 -1.75 32.55
N PHE A 386 6.24 -0.63 31.99
CA PHE A 386 6.57 -0.46 30.59
C PHE A 386 8.05 -0.69 30.37
N VAL A 387 8.40 -1.47 29.34
CA VAL A 387 9.79 -1.79 29.02
C VAL A 387 10.03 -1.52 27.54
N ALA A 388 10.92 -0.55 27.25
CA ALA A 388 11.47 -0.30 25.93
C ALA A 388 12.83 -0.99 25.80
N ARG A 389 13.03 -1.76 24.72
CA ARG A 389 14.31 -2.41 24.39
C ARG A 389 14.71 -2.04 22.98
N PHE A 390 15.97 -1.70 22.74
CA PHE A 390 16.51 -1.42 21.43
C PHE A 390 18.01 -1.71 21.37
N PRO A 391 18.58 -2.04 20.17
CA PRO A 391 20.00 -2.32 20.03
C PRO A 391 20.86 -1.15 20.53
N ALA A 392 21.78 -1.41 21.45
CA ALA A 392 22.63 -0.38 22.08
C ALA A 392 23.94 -0.15 21.33
N ARG A 393 24.44 -1.15 20.60
CA ARG A 393 25.72 -1.07 19.89
C ARG A 393 25.56 -1.60 18.46
N PHE A 394 26.14 -0.88 17.50
CA PHE A 394 26.34 -1.40 16.14
C PHE A 394 27.66 -2.18 16.15
N LYS A 395 27.62 -3.49 15.93
CA LYS A 395 28.81 -4.22 15.48
C LYS A 395 29.02 -3.84 14.01
N TRP A 396 30.03 -3.02 13.74
CA TRP A 396 30.55 -2.88 12.39
C TRP A 396 31.05 -4.28 11.97
N VAL A 397 30.40 -4.89 10.96
CA VAL A 397 30.88 -6.10 10.28
C VAL A 397 31.76 -5.65 9.13
#